data_98dea0f1b77cef73c906a312a538b406
#
_entry.id   98dea0f1b77cef73c906a312a538b406
#
_cell.length_a   1.000
_cell.length_b   1.000
_cell.length_c   1.000
_cell.angle_alpha   90.00
_cell.angle_beta   90.00
_cell.angle_gamma   90.00
#
_symmetry.space_group_name_H-M   'P 1'
#
loop_
_entity.id
_entity.type
_entity.pdbx_description
1 polymer ?
#
loop_
_entity_poly.entity_id
_entity_poly.type
_entity_poly.pdbx_seq_one_letter_code
_entity_poly.pdbx_strand_id
1 'polypeptide(L)'
;MDLPDELAFERLSFAEKYHRAVPGYMRRLCDIYEAVYERFGDDGLDLIREVSRRYGAEIGKNVKKTGDLKGVAQVGKYLLKVFDMVSDDWEVREFTQDRLVIAVHRCPYPFSHDEICRAHTCMEQALVTSLDEDLEYRIGRSIPQGDPFCEHILRQRSGPTGELPMRERMG
;
A
#
# COMPACT_ATOMS: atom_id res chain seq x y z
N MET A 1 0.52 -11.28 -38.17
CA MET A 1 1.29 -10.28 -38.97
C MET A 1 2.74 -10.72 -38.81
N ASP A 2 3.32 -11.21 -39.88
CA ASP A 2 4.72 -11.62 -39.89
C ASP A 2 5.58 -10.38 -40.14
N LEU A 3 6.62 -10.21 -39.33
CA LEU A 3 7.57 -9.09 -39.45
C LEU A 3 8.54 -9.41 -40.60
N PRO A 4 9.02 -8.40 -41.37
CA PRO A 4 10.16 -8.55 -42.24
C PRO A 4 11.38 -9.11 -41.48
N ASP A 5 12.22 -9.91 -42.14
CA ASP A 5 13.35 -10.58 -41.50
C ASP A 5 14.29 -9.58 -40.79
N GLU A 6 14.49 -8.38 -41.33
CA GLU A 6 15.30 -7.32 -40.72
C GLU A 6 14.71 -6.75 -39.43
N LEU A 7 13.40 -6.97 -39.19
CA LEU A 7 12.68 -6.56 -37.98
C LEU A 7 12.31 -7.75 -37.08
N ALA A 8 12.69 -8.96 -37.46
CA ALA A 8 12.42 -10.15 -36.70
C ALA A 8 13.17 -10.10 -35.35
N PHE A 9 12.48 -10.41 -34.26
CA PHE A 9 13.04 -10.52 -32.93
C PHE A 9 12.36 -11.62 -32.13
N GLU A 10 13.06 -12.20 -31.18
CA GLU A 10 12.49 -13.14 -30.24
C GLU A 10 11.54 -12.41 -29.27
N ARG A 11 10.28 -12.85 -29.22
CA ARG A 11 9.26 -12.23 -28.35
C ARG A 11 9.58 -12.57 -26.89
N LEU A 12 9.64 -11.52 -26.06
CA LEU A 12 9.83 -11.67 -24.63
C LEU A 12 8.68 -12.49 -24.01
N SER A 13 9.01 -13.37 -23.08
CA SER A 13 8.07 -14.04 -22.20
C SER A 13 7.31 -13.02 -21.31
N PHE A 14 6.19 -13.47 -20.70
CA PHE A 14 5.45 -12.59 -19.76
C PHE A 14 6.32 -12.16 -18.56
N ALA A 15 7.09 -13.10 -17.99
CA ALA A 15 8.00 -12.80 -16.89
C ALA A 15 9.05 -11.73 -17.25
N GLU A 16 9.69 -11.85 -18.42
CA GLU A 16 10.66 -10.85 -18.89
C GLU A 16 10.02 -9.48 -19.12
N LYS A 17 8.82 -9.44 -19.68
CA LYS A 17 8.07 -8.19 -19.85
C LYS A 17 7.77 -7.53 -18.51
N TYR A 18 7.31 -8.33 -17.55
CA TYR A 18 7.01 -7.86 -16.19
C TYR A 18 8.26 -7.29 -15.51
N HIS A 19 9.35 -8.06 -15.45
CA HIS A 19 10.61 -7.63 -14.82
C HIS A 19 11.26 -6.40 -15.46
N ARG A 20 11.03 -6.20 -16.75
CA ARG A 20 11.58 -5.01 -17.45
C ARG A 20 10.68 -3.78 -17.35
N ALA A 21 9.36 -3.96 -17.42
CA ALA A 21 8.42 -2.85 -17.49
C ALA A 21 8.04 -2.28 -16.11
N VAL A 22 7.76 -3.15 -15.14
CA VAL A 22 7.21 -2.73 -13.85
C VAL A 22 8.14 -1.80 -13.06
N PRO A 23 9.45 -2.08 -12.90
CA PRO A 23 10.36 -1.16 -12.22
C PRO A 23 10.44 0.22 -12.91
N GLY A 24 10.36 0.25 -14.24
CA GLY A 24 10.36 1.49 -14.99
C GLY A 24 9.09 2.34 -14.75
N TYR A 25 7.93 1.70 -14.67
CA TYR A 25 6.68 2.40 -14.34
C TYR A 25 6.67 2.91 -12.90
N MET A 26 7.15 2.12 -11.95
CA MET A 26 7.25 2.53 -10.55
C MET A 26 8.20 3.71 -10.39
N ARG A 27 9.38 3.66 -11.02
CA ARG A 27 10.33 4.77 -11.03
C ARG A 27 9.71 6.03 -11.61
N ARG A 28 9.07 5.93 -12.77
CA ARG A 28 8.41 7.07 -13.40
C ARG A 28 7.31 7.68 -12.54
N LEU A 29 6.55 6.85 -11.79
CA LEU A 29 5.56 7.35 -10.84
C LEU A 29 6.23 8.16 -9.73
N CYS A 30 7.36 7.67 -9.17
CA CYS A 30 8.12 8.40 -8.17
C CYS A 30 8.64 9.72 -8.71
N ASP A 31 9.25 9.74 -9.89
CA ASP A 31 9.76 10.96 -10.54
C ASP A 31 8.63 12.00 -10.74
N ILE A 32 7.41 11.56 -11.11
CA ILE A 32 6.25 12.44 -11.25
C ILE A 32 5.82 13.00 -9.89
N TYR A 33 5.75 12.18 -8.84
CA TYR A 33 5.34 12.63 -7.51
C TYR A 33 6.36 13.61 -6.91
N GLU A 34 7.66 13.34 -7.09
CA GLU A 34 8.73 14.24 -6.67
C GLU A 34 8.63 15.59 -7.39
N ALA A 35 8.44 15.59 -8.72
CA ALA A 35 8.28 16.82 -9.49
C ALA A 35 7.01 17.61 -9.08
N VAL A 36 5.92 16.92 -8.73
CA VAL A 36 4.70 17.57 -8.22
C VAL A 36 4.97 18.20 -6.86
N TYR A 37 5.66 17.48 -5.96
CA TYR A 37 6.00 18.00 -4.64
C TYR A 37 6.98 19.18 -4.72
N GLU A 38 8.04 19.07 -5.52
CA GLU A 38 9.02 20.16 -5.73
C GLU A 38 8.36 21.44 -6.27
N ARG A 39 7.37 21.29 -7.13
CA ARG A 39 6.72 22.43 -7.77
C ARG A 39 5.61 23.08 -6.93
N PHE A 40 4.85 22.28 -6.19
CA PHE A 40 3.61 22.72 -5.54
C PHE A 40 3.64 22.55 -4.00
N GLY A 41 4.69 21.97 -3.42
CA GLY A 41 4.81 21.77 -1.97
C GLY A 41 3.62 20.98 -1.40
N ASP A 42 2.99 21.53 -0.35
CA ASP A 42 1.87 20.90 0.36
C ASP A 42 0.63 20.70 -0.55
N ASP A 43 0.34 21.63 -1.46
CA ASP A 43 -0.75 21.48 -2.43
C ASP A 43 -0.50 20.26 -3.34
N GLY A 44 0.77 20.02 -3.70
CA GLY A 44 1.18 18.83 -4.46
C GLY A 44 0.99 17.54 -3.65
N LEU A 45 1.32 17.53 -2.37
CA LEU A 45 1.07 16.40 -1.49
C LEU A 45 -0.43 16.11 -1.34
N ASP A 46 -1.27 17.14 -1.25
CA ASP A 46 -2.72 16.98 -1.16
C ASP A 46 -3.30 16.37 -2.43
N LEU A 47 -2.80 16.77 -3.60
CA LEU A 47 -3.17 16.17 -4.87
C LEU A 47 -2.78 14.68 -4.93
N ILE A 48 -1.55 14.33 -4.50
CA ILE A 48 -1.08 12.94 -4.42
C ILE A 48 -1.97 12.13 -3.49
N ARG A 49 -2.31 12.65 -2.30
CA ARG A 49 -3.23 12.00 -1.34
C ARG A 49 -4.60 11.74 -1.92
N GLU A 50 -5.17 12.73 -2.62
CA GLU A 50 -6.48 12.61 -3.24
C GLU A 50 -6.52 11.51 -4.30
N VAL A 51 -5.56 11.55 -5.25
CA VAL A 51 -5.44 10.55 -6.32
C VAL A 51 -5.22 9.15 -5.74
N SER A 52 -4.35 9.03 -4.74
CA SER A 52 -4.06 7.77 -4.06
C SER A 52 -5.30 7.19 -3.37
N ARG A 53 -6.04 8.01 -2.61
CA ARG A 53 -7.29 7.57 -1.95
C ARG A 53 -8.33 7.10 -2.96
N ARG A 54 -8.53 7.86 -4.03
CA ARG A 54 -9.49 7.51 -5.09
C ARG A 54 -9.16 6.16 -5.71
N TYR A 55 -7.89 5.94 -6.05
CA TYR A 55 -7.43 4.69 -6.65
C TYR A 55 -7.56 3.52 -5.68
N GLY A 56 -7.16 3.67 -4.42
CA GLY A 56 -7.31 2.63 -3.40
C GLY A 56 -8.77 2.24 -3.16
N ALA A 57 -9.67 3.21 -3.09
CA ALA A 57 -11.10 2.97 -2.95
C ALA A 57 -11.69 2.24 -4.16
N GLU A 58 -11.22 2.55 -5.37
CA GLU A 58 -11.63 1.86 -6.60
C GLU A 58 -11.18 0.39 -6.60
N ILE A 59 -9.93 0.12 -6.22
CA ILE A 59 -9.43 -1.25 -6.06
C ILE A 59 -10.32 -2.01 -5.06
N GLY A 60 -10.59 -1.43 -3.88
CA GLY A 60 -11.42 -2.07 -2.86
C GLY A 60 -12.84 -2.41 -3.35
N LYS A 61 -13.46 -1.49 -4.09
CA LYS A 61 -14.77 -1.75 -4.74
C LYS A 61 -14.70 -2.90 -5.75
N ASN A 62 -13.61 -3.01 -6.50
CA ASN A 62 -13.45 -4.09 -7.48
C ASN A 62 -13.21 -5.44 -6.80
N VAL A 63 -12.44 -5.47 -5.72
CA VAL A 63 -12.22 -6.68 -4.91
C VAL A 63 -13.53 -7.17 -4.32
N LYS A 64 -14.37 -6.29 -3.78
CA LYS A 64 -15.69 -6.65 -3.23
C LYS A 64 -16.64 -7.32 -4.23
N LYS A 65 -16.48 -7.08 -5.53
CA LYS A 65 -17.26 -7.78 -6.56
C LYS A 65 -16.94 -9.28 -6.63
N THR A 66 -15.76 -9.68 -6.15
CA THR A 66 -15.32 -11.09 -6.14
C THR A 66 -15.53 -11.79 -4.80
N GLY A 67 -15.86 -11.05 -3.76
CA GLY A 67 -16.15 -11.53 -2.40
C GLY A 67 -15.85 -10.50 -1.34
N ASP A 68 -16.55 -10.60 -0.21
CA ASP A 68 -16.28 -9.76 0.95
C ASP A 68 -15.09 -10.30 1.73
N LEU A 69 -14.11 -9.43 1.98
CA LEU A 69 -12.98 -9.70 2.85
C LEU A 69 -13.20 -8.98 4.19
N LYS A 70 -13.11 -9.71 5.29
CA LYS A 70 -13.34 -9.19 6.64
C LYS A 70 -12.25 -9.61 7.61
N GLY A 71 -11.95 -8.69 8.54
CA GLY A 71 -10.96 -8.89 9.59
C GLY A 71 -9.51 -8.93 9.09
N VAL A 72 -8.61 -8.88 10.05
CA VAL A 72 -7.15 -8.79 9.81
C VAL A 72 -6.63 -9.94 8.96
N ALA A 73 -7.14 -11.16 9.18
CA ALA A 73 -6.65 -12.34 8.47
C ALA A 73 -6.94 -12.30 6.96
N GLN A 74 -8.19 -11.98 6.57
CA GLN A 74 -8.58 -12.02 5.15
C GLN A 74 -8.03 -10.81 4.40
N VAL A 75 -8.17 -9.61 4.96
CA VAL A 75 -7.62 -8.37 4.37
C VAL A 75 -6.09 -8.43 4.36
N GLY A 76 -5.47 -8.92 5.44
CA GLY A 76 -4.03 -9.13 5.50
C GLY A 76 -3.51 -10.09 4.42
N LYS A 77 -4.18 -11.22 4.22
CA LYS A 77 -3.83 -12.16 3.14
C LYS A 77 -3.92 -11.51 1.75
N TYR A 78 -4.88 -10.62 1.54
CA TYR A 78 -4.98 -9.85 0.31
C TYR A 78 -3.78 -8.88 0.16
N LEU A 79 -3.44 -8.13 1.21
CA LEU A 79 -2.29 -7.24 1.21
C LEU A 79 -0.97 -7.98 0.96
N LEU A 80 -0.76 -9.15 1.58
CA LEU A 80 0.43 -9.97 1.33
C LEU A 80 0.58 -10.34 -0.16
N LYS A 81 -0.53 -10.67 -0.84
CA LYS A 81 -0.50 -10.91 -2.29
C LYS A 81 -0.14 -9.65 -3.09
N VAL A 82 -0.59 -8.47 -2.63
CA VAL A 82 -0.23 -7.20 -3.28
C VAL A 82 1.26 -6.93 -3.10
N PHE A 83 1.81 -7.14 -1.90
CA PHE A 83 3.26 -7.00 -1.66
C PHE A 83 4.07 -7.99 -2.50
N ASP A 84 3.64 -9.24 -2.57
CA ASP A 84 4.31 -10.28 -3.36
C ASP A 84 4.33 -9.97 -4.88
N MET A 85 3.36 -9.21 -5.38
CA MET A 85 3.36 -8.74 -6.77
C MET A 85 4.40 -7.64 -7.05
N VAL A 86 4.83 -6.89 -6.05
CA VAL A 86 5.65 -5.69 -6.26
C VAL A 86 7.01 -5.74 -5.56
N SER A 87 7.21 -6.63 -4.61
CA SER A 87 8.47 -6.83 -3.88
C SER A 87 8.67 -8.31 -3.57
N ASP A 88 9.90 -8.76 -3.65
CA ASP A 88 10.36 -10.10 -3.27
C ASP A 88 11.07 -10.13 -1.91
N ASP A 89 11.14 -8.99 -1.21
CA ASP A 89 11.90 -8.81 0.02
C ASP A 89 11.02 -8.22 1.13
N TRP A 90 10.12 -9.06 1.63
CA TRP A 90 9.21 -8.74 2.73
C TRP A 90 9.03 -9.93 3.68
N GLU A 91 8.64 -9.65 4.92
CA GLU A 91 8.35 -10.67 5.93
C GLU A 91 7.18 -10.26 6.84
N VAL A 92 6.48 -11.24 7.40
CA VAL A 92 5.49 -11.01 8.45
C VAL A 92 6.21 -11.03 9.80
N ARG A 93 6.18 -9.90 10.51
CA ARG A 93 6.79 -9.75 11.84
C ARG A 93 5.86 -10.07 12.98
N GLU A 94 4.58 -9.79 12.81
CA GLU A 94 3.56 -10.03 13.81
C GLU A 94 2.25 -10.40 13.12
N PHE A 95 1.58 -11.42 13.63
CA PHE A 95 0.23 -11.75 13.23
C PHE A 95 -0.56 -12.21 14.44
N THR A 96 -1.65 -11.48 14.74
CA THR A 96 -2.64 -11.81 15.74
C THR A 96 -4.04 -11.69 15.14
N GLN A 97 -5.08 -12.01 15.91
CA GLN A 97 -6.46 -11.81 15.45
C GLN A 97 -6.76 -10.34 15.10
N ASP A 98 -6.12 -9.39 15.81
CA ASP A 98 -6.42 -7.97 15.73
C ASP A 98 -5.34 -7.14 15.04
N ARG A 99 -4.21 -7.77 14.67
CA ARG A 99 -3.07 -7.04 14.12
C ARG A 99 -2.21 -7.90 13.20
N LEU A 100 -1.75 -7.28 12.10
CA LEU A 100 -0.71 -7.79 11.21
C LEU A 100 0.35 -6.71 11.01
N VAL A 101 1.62 -7.08 11.15
CA VAL A 101 2.78 -6.22 10.85
C VAL A 101 3.62 -6.88 9.78
N ILE A 102 3.86 -6.16 8.70
CA ILE A 102 4.68 -6.59 7.56
C ILE A 102 5.87 -5.66 7.47
N ALA A 103 7.08 -6.21 7.41
CA ALA A 103 8.29 -5.46 7.09
C ALA A 103 8.61 -5.64 5.60
N VAL A 104 8.89 -4.55 4.91
CA VAL A 104 9.34 -4.53 3.52
C VAL A 104 10.75 -3.94 3.49
N HIS A 105 11.74 -4.76 3.15
CA HIS A 105 13.16 -4.40 3.17
C HIS A 105 13.59 -3.70 1.89
N ARG A 106 12.92 -4.00 0.78
CA ARG A 106 13.12 -3.34 -0.51
C ARG A 106 11.82 -2.77 -1.03
N CYS A 107 11.64 -1.47 -0.86
CA CYS A 107 10.47 -0.79 -1.38
C CYS A 107 10.56 -0.67 -2.92
N PRO A 108 9.50 -1.03 -3.67
CA PRO A 108 9.47 -0.87 -5.12
C PRO A 108 9.36 0.61 -5.54
N TYR A 109 9.00 1.49 -4.62
CA TYR A 109 8.85 2.93 -4.84
C TYR A 109 10.01 3.69 -4.17
N PRO A 110 11.07 4.06 -4.93
CA PRO A 110 12.24 4.73 -4.37
C PRO A 110 11.99 6.22 -4.11
N PHE A 111 10.98 6.55 -3.30
CA PHE A 111 10.74 7.94 -2.88
C PHE A 111 11.90 8.47 -2.05
N SER A 112 12.32 9.71 -2.34
CA SER A 112 13.37 10.42 -1.57
C SER A 112 12.81 11.10 -0.32
N HIS A 113 11.50 11.36 -0.28
CA HIS A 113 10.83 12.12 0.77
C HIS A 113 9.76 11.28 1.47
N ASP A 114 9.78 11.26 2.80
CA ASP A 114 8.78 10.53 3.61
C ASP A 114 7.36 11.09 3.42
N GLU A 115 7.24 12.39 3.22
CA GLU A 115 5.96 13.06 2.98
C GLU A 115 5.28 12.52 1.71
N ILE A 116 6.05 12.29 0.65
CA ILE A 116 5.53 11.69 -0.59
C ILE A 116 5.14 10.24 -0.36
N CYS A 117 5.98 9.48 0.35
CA CYS A 117 5.68 8.09 0.71
C CYS A 117 4.36 8.00 1.50
N ARG A 118 4.16 8.85 2.51
CA ARG A 118 2.92 8.91 3.29
C ARG A 118 1.72 9.36 2.47
N ALA A 119 1.90 10.29 1.54
CA ALA A 119 0.84 10.71 0.62
C ALA A 119 0.44 9.57 -0.33
N HIS A 120 1.40 8.81 -0.85
CA HIS A 120 1.16 7.62 -1.68
C HIS A 120 0.42 6.52 -0.88
N THR A 121 0.83 6.26 0.36
CA THR A 121 0.25 5.23 1.24
C THR A 121 -1.24 5.48 1.57
N CYS A 122 -1.77 6.66 1.30
CA CYS A 122 -3.22 6.90 1.36
C CYS A 122 -4.01 5.96 0.44
N MET A 123 -3.37 5.33 -0.54
CA MET A 123 -3.95 4.30 -1.40
C MET A 123 -4.28 3.03 -0.60
N GLU A 124 -3.32 2.50 0.15
CA GLU A 124 -3.52 1.30 0.99
C GLU A 124 -4.50 1.58 2.13
N GLN A 125 -4.48 2.77 2.71
CA GLN A 125 -5.45 3.18 3.73
C GLN A 125 -6.88 3.17 3.17
N ALA A 126 -7.09 3.75 2.00
CA ALA A 126 -8.40 3.78 1.35
C ALA A 126 -8.85 2.39 0.88
N LEU A 127 -7.93 1.58 0.37
CA LEU A 127 -8.17 0.19 0.01
C LEU A 127 -8.67 -0.61 1.22
N VAL A 128 -7.92 -0.59 2.33
CA VAL A 128 -8.26 -1.32 3.56
C VAL A 128 -9.61 -0.87 4.09
N THR A 129 -9.83 0.43 4.26
CA THR A 129 -11.11 0.98 4.74
C THR A 129 -12.27 0.62 3.81
N SER A 130 -12.01 0.55 2.49
CA SER A 130 -13.01 0.12 1.51
C SER A 130 -13.35 -1.36 1.63
N LEU A 131 -12.39 -2.22 1.99
CA LEU A 131 -12.60 -3.66 2.21
C LEU A 131 -13.32 -3.92 3.54
N ASP A 132 -12.85 -3.30 4.61
CA ASP A 132 -13.39 -3.43 5.95
C ASP A 132 -13.20 -2.12 6.73
N GLU A 133 -14.32 -1.45 7.07
CA GLU A 133 -14.32 -0.15 7.77
C GLU A 133 -13.83 -0.25 9.22
N ASP A 134 -13.89 -1.44 9.81
CA ASP A 134 -13.41 -1.70 11.17
C ASP A 134 -11.89 -1.86 11.23
N LEU A 135 -11.21 -1.83 10.09
CA LEU A 135 -9.77 -1.91 10.01
C LEU A 135 -9.13 -0.54 9.73
N GLU A 136 -7.92 -0.39 10.19
CA GLU A 136 -7.04 0.72 9.80
C GLU A 136 -5.69 0.20 9.31
N TYR A 137 -5.08 0.96 8.42
CA TYR A 137 -3.76 0.71 7.90
C TYR A 137 -2.88 1.94 8.07
N ARG A 138 -1.62 1.71 8.45
CA ARG A 138 -0.63 2.78 8.60
C ARG A 138 0.79 2.30 8.34
N ILE A 139 1.67 3.23 7.99
CA ILE A 139 3.11 3.05 8.00
C ILE A 139 3.64 3.42 9.39
N GLY A 140 4.43 2.54 9.98
CA GLY A 140 5.21 2.80 11.19
C GLY A 140 6.56 3.40 10.81
N ARG A 141 7.57 2.55 10.63
CA ARG A 141 8.90 2.91 10.13
C ARG A 141 8.87 3.08 8.61
N SER A 142 9.77 3.90 8.07
CA SER A 142 9.91 4.03 6.61
C SER A 142 11.35 4.26 6.17
N ILE A 143 11.73 3.62 5.06
CA ILE A 143 13.05 3.76 4.45
C ILE A 143 13.36 5.24 4.12
N PRO A 144 12.43 6.06 3.57
CA PRO A 144 12.68 7.48 3.36
C PRO A 144 12.96 8.29 4.63
N GLN A 145 12.58 7.80 5.82
CA GLN A 145 12.98 8.40 7.12
C GLN A 145 14.34 7.94 7.62
N GLY A 146 15.01 7.03 6.90
CA GLY A 146 16.28 6.45 7.31
C GLY A 146 16.17 5.14 8.08
N ASP A 147 14.97 4.57 8.20
CA ASP A 147 14.78 3.25 8.80
C ASP A 147 15.30 2.13 7.88
N PRO A 148 15.71 0.98 8.43
CA PRO A 148 16.24 -0.15 7.63
C PRO A 148 15.17 -0.89 6.81
N PHE A 149 13.88 -0.65 7.07
CA PHE A 149 12.73 -1.24 6.38
C PHE A 149 11.48 -0.38 6.54
N CYS A 150 10.50 -0.58 5.65
CA CYS A 150 9.16 -0.02 5.83
C CYS A 150 8.29 -0.97 6.64
N GLU A 151 7.60 -0.46 7.66
CA GLU A 151 6.71 -1.22 8.52
C GLU A 151 5.26 -0.90 8.18
N HIS A 152 4.55 -1.89 7.63
CA HIS A 152 3.16 -1.80 7.24
C HIS A 152 2.29 -2.46 8.30
N ILE A 153 1.38 -1.71 8.91
CA ILE A 153 0.58 -2.14 10.06
C ILE A 153 -0.90 -2.12 9.66
N LEU A 154 -1.51 -3.30 9.65
CA LEU A 154 -2.96 -3.49 9.56
C LEU A 154 -3.47 -3.88 10.94
N ARG A 155 -4.51 -3.21 11.44
CA ARG A 155 -5.11 -3.56 12.74
C ARG A 155 -6.59 -3.23 12.81
N GLN A 156 -7.27 -3.84 13.78
CA GLN A 156 -8.60 -3.41 14.18
C GLN A 156 -8.56 -1.97 14.68
N ARG A 157 -9.53 -1.17 14.27
CA ARG A 157 -9.74 0.15 14.87
C ARG A 157 -10.13 -0.05 16.33
N SER A 158 -9.43 0.64 17.23
CA SER A 158 -9.90 0.75 18.60
C SER A 158 -11.27 1.43 18.55
N GLY A 159 -12.32 0.74 18.95
CA GLY A 159 -13.63 1.38 19.13
C GLY A 159 -13.49 2.61 20.04
N PRO A 160 -14.43 3.57 20.01
CA PRO A 160 -14.43 4.63 20.99
C PRO A 160 -14.31 3.95 22.35
N THR A 161 -13.29 4.35 23.12
CA THR A 161 -13.05 3.85 24.48
C THR A 161 -14.36 4.00 25.23
N GLY A 162 -15.11 2.89 25.35
CA GLY A 162 -16.31 2.87 26.16
C GLY A 162 -15.88 3.24 27.58
N GLU A 163 -16.36 4.38 28.07
CA GLU A 163 -16.30 4.69 29.49
C GLU A 163 -16.85 3.45 30.22
N LEU A 164 -15.96 2.79 30.98
CA LEU A 164 -16.37 1.75 31.89
C LEU A 164 -17.43 2.39 32.83
N PRO A 165 -18.64 1.83 32.95
CA PRO A 165 -19.60 2.37 33.87
C PRO A 165 -18.98 2.36 35.26
N MET A 166 -18.88 3.52 35.90
CA MET A 166 -18.49 3.65 37.28
C MET A 166 -19.41 2.73 38.09
N ARG A 167 -18.85 1.64 38.64
CA ARG A 167 -19.54 0.86 39.64
C ARG A 167 -19.83 1.81 40.82
N GLU A 168 -21.07 2.22 40.97
CA GLU A 168 -21.56 2.79 42.20
C GLU A 168 -21.21 1.85 43.35
N ARG A 169 -20.31 2.30 44.19
CA ARG A 169 -20.13 1.69 45.52
C ARG A 169 -21.31 2.09 46.34
N MET A 170 -22.31 1.22 46.39
CA MET A 170 -23.32 1.29 47.45
C MET A 170 -22.63 0.90 48.73
N GLY A 171 -22.72 1.77 49.73
CA GLY A 171 -22.24 1.66 51.08
C GLY A 171 -22.97 0.61 51.94
#